data_b6a74400df70fcfe97180c607efb480b
#
_entry.id   b6a74400df70fcfe97180c607efb480b
#
_cell.length_a   1.000
_cell.length_b   1.000
_cell.length_c   1.000
_cell.angle_alpha   90.00
_cell.angle_beta   90.00
_cell.angle_gamma   90.00
#
_symmetry.space_group_name_H-M   'P 1'
#
loop_
_entity.id
_entity.type
_entity.pdbx_description
1 polymer ?
#
loop_
_entity_poly.entity_id
_entity_poly.type
_entity_poly.pdbx_seq_one_letter_code
_entity_poly.pdbx_strand_id
1 'polypeptide(L)'
;TRRKAEELWRAYDRTHRVPVAEYVAYQELSAKSDAVWHEAKEKNDFALFEPYLQQMFDASRRMAGYWEPEKDPYETMLSTFERGLTVAQCDAFFSSLREKLVPLIQQVTAHADRVDDAPLHRNYPVAIQRQFSDFIMDVMDIDRDHCIIGETEHPFTTNFSRDDVRITTHYFA
;
A
#
# COMPACT_ATOMS: atom_id res chain seq x y z
N THR A 1 -28.59 3.89 3.39
CA THR A 1 -29.11 2.79 2.57
C THR A 1 -28.82 1.44 3.20
N ARG A 2 -29.61 0.40 2.89
CA ARG A 2 -29.44 -0.99 3.39
C ARG A 2 -27.99 -1.48 3.25
N ARG A 3 -27.40 -1.29 2.07
CA ARG A 3 -26.00 -1.70 1.80
C ARG A 3 -24.98 -1.03 2.75
N LYS A 4 -25.14 0.25 3.05
CA LYS A 4 -24.27 0.92 4.05
C LYS A 4 -24.42 0.33 5.45
N ALA A 5 -25.63 -0.02 5.86
CA ALA A 5 -25.88 -0.66 7.15
C ALA A 5 -25.25 -2.06 7.21
N GLU A 6 -25.34 -2.83 6.14
CA GLU A 6 -24.70 -4.16 6.02
C GLU A 6 -23.16 -4.06 6.11
N GLU A 7 -22.54 -3.06 5.49
CA GLU A 7 -21.08 -2.85 5.59
C GLU A 7 -20.66 -2.41 7.00
N LEU A 8 -21.40 -1.49 7.62
CA LEU A 8 -21.15 -1.07 9.01
C LEU A 8 -21.30 -2.24 9.99
N TRP A 9 -22.33 -3.07 9.81
CA TRP A 9 -22.54 -4.25 10.64
C TRP A 9 -21.37 -5.25 10.51
N ARG A 10 -20.85 -5.47 9.32
CA ARG A 10 -19.71 -6.35 9.10
C ARG A 10 -18.43 -5.83 9.75
N ALA A 11 -18.15 -4.54 9.60
CA ALA A 11 -16.99 -3.92 10.24
C ALA A 11 -17.09 -4.08 11.77
N TYR A 12 -18.28 -3.83 12.33
CA TYR A 12 -18.57 -4.01 13.73
C TYR A 12 -18.39 -5.49 14.17
N ASP A 13 -19.04 -6.43 13.49
CA ASP A 13 -18.97 -7.87 13.80
C ASP A 13 -17.52 -8.38 13.75
N ARG A 14 -16.76 -7.99 12.74
CA ARG A 14 -15.37 -8.35 12.58
C ARG A 14 -14.51 -7.89 13.77
N THR A 15 -14.70 -6.65 14.20
CA THR A 15 -13.98 -6.10 15.37
C THR A 15 -14.39 -6.82 16.66
N HIS A 16 -15.66 -7.12 16.82
CA HIS A 16 -16.18 -7.77 18.06
C HIS A 16 -15.84 -9.25 18.20
N ARG A 17 -15.52 -9.94 17.11
CA ARG A 17 -15.06 -11.33 17.16
C ARG A 17 -13.65 -11.47 17.73
N VAL A 18 -12.87 -10.41 17.73
CA VAL A 18 -11.48 -10.44 18.22
C VAL A 18 -11.46 -10.06 19.70
N PRO A 19 -10.85 -10.89 20.58
CA PRO A 19 -10.65 -10.50 21.98
C PRO A 19 -9.84 -9.19 22.06
N VAL A 20 -10.25 -8.28 22.95
CA VAL A 20 -9.63 -6.95 23.07
C VAL A 20 -8.12 -7.04 23.27
N ALA A 21 -7.64 -7.96 24.09
CA ALA A 21 -6.21 -8.15 24.34
C ALA A 21 -5.45 -8.55 23.08
N GLU A 22 -6.02 -9.43 22.25
CA GLU A 22 -5.41 -9.83 20.96
C GLU A 22 -5.40 -8.67 19.95
N TYR A 23 -6.48 -7.88 19.92
CA TYR A 23 -6.55 -6.70 19.08
C TYR A 23 -5.50 -5.67 19.46
N VAL A 24 -5.35 -5.37 20.74
CA VAL A 24 -4.33 -4.44 21.26
C VAL A 24 -2.93 -4.95 20.94
N ALA A 25 -2.64 -6.22 21.21
CA ALA A 25 -1.34 -6.83 20.90
C ALA A 25 -1.02 -6.77 19.40
N TYR A 26 -2.01 -6.98 18.54
CA TYR A 26 -1.83 -6.85 17.09
C TYR A 26 -1.47 -5.41 16.69
N GLN A 27 -2.16 -4.41 17.25
CA GLN A 27 -1.88 -3.00 16.95
C GLN A 27 -0.48 -2.57 17.44
N GLU A 28 -0.08 -2.99 18.63
CA GLU A 28 1.26 -2.73 19.16
C GLU A 28 2.34 -3.39 18.31
N LEU A 29 2.13 -4.64 17.90
CA LEU A 29 3.04 -5.34 17.01
C LEU A 29 3.15 -4.64 15.65
N SER A 30 2.02 -4.22 15.08
CA SER A 30 2.00 -3.49 13.81
C SER A 30 2.81 -2.20 13.88
N ALA A 31 2.60 -1.39 14.92
CA ALA A 31 3.35 -0.15 15.10
C ALA A 31 4.85 -0.37 15.30
N LYS A 32 5.25 -1.41 16.06
CA LYS A 32 6.66 -1.77 16.24
C LYS A 32 7.27 -2.28 14.94
N SER A 33 6.53 -3.12 14.20
CA SER A 33 6.99 -3.67 12.93
C SER A 33 7.23 -2.58 11.89
N ASP A 34 6.37 -1.57 11.85
CA ASP A 34 6.53 -0.42 10.97
C ASP A 34 7.82 0.35 11.27
N ALA A 35 8.06 0.70 12.54
CA ALA A 35 9.28 1.39 12.96
C ALA A 35 10.56 0.59 12.61
N VAL A 36 10.56 -0.72 12.87
CA VAL A 36 11.71 -1.58 12.55
C VAL A 36 11.89 -1.76 11.06
N TRP A 37 10.80 -1.80 10.29
CA TRP A 37 10.86 -1.85 8.83
C TRP A 37 11.55 -0.61 8.25
N HIS A 38 11.23 0.59 8.73
CA HIS A 38 11.91 1.81 8.33
C HIS A 38 13.43 1.73 8.60
N GLU A 39 13.80 1.35 9.81
CA GLU A 39 15.23 1.19 10.19
C GLU A 39 15.95 0.15 9.32
N ALA A 40 15.34 -1.02 9.11
CA ALA A 40 15.87 -2.09 8.29
C ALA A 40 16.05 -1.66 6.82
N LYS A 41 15.12 -0.89 6.29
CA LYS A 41 15.16 -0.32 4.93
C LYS A 41 16.33 0.67 4.79
N GLU A 42 16.48 1.61 5.73
CA GLU A 42 17.59 2.57 5.73
C GLU A 42 18.95 1.88 5.79
N LYS A 43 19.07 0.82 6.61
CA LYS A 43 20.32 0.06 6.78
C LYS A 43 20.52 -1.01 5.71
N ASN A 44 19.54 -1.26 4.84
CA ASN A 44 19.50 -2.40 3.93
C ASN A 44 19.77 -3.74 4.64
N ASP A 45 19.17 -3.92 5.82
CA ASP A 45 19.35 -5.07 6.70
C ASP A 45 18.02 -5.77 6.99
N PHE A 46 17.71 -6.77 6.18
CA PHE A 46 16.48 -7.56 6.32
C PHE A 46 16.43 -8.35 7.65
N ALA A 47 17.58 -8.75 8.19
CA ALA A 47 17.62 -9.55 9.42
C ALA A 47 17.04 -8.81 10.63
N LEU A 48 17.06 -7.48 10.64
CA LEU A 48 16.38 -6.68 11.66
C LEU A 48 14.86 -6.82 11.57
N PHE A 49 14.30 -6.92 10.37
CA PHE A 49 12.85 -6.96 10.16
C PHE A 49 12.27 -8.38 10.17
N GLU A 50 13.03 -9.38 9.77
CA GLU A 50 12.56 -10.77 9.62
C GLU A 50 11.77 -11.30 10.84
N PRO A 51 12.24 -11.11 12.11
CA PRO A 51 11.51 -11.58 13.28
C PRO A 51 10.14 -10.91 13.47
N TYR A 52 10.01 -9.66 13.09
CA TYR A 52 8.75 -8.92 13.13
C TYR A 52 7.80 -9.35 12.02
N LEU A 53 8.33 -9.58 10.83
CA LEU A 53 7.57 -10.12 9.71
C LEU A 53 6.95 -11.48 10.06
N GLN A 54 7.72 -12.37 10.66
CA GLN A 54 7.21 -13.67 11.15
C GLN A 54 6.08 -13.50 12.17
N GLN A 55 6.27 -12.62 13.16
CA GLN A 55 5.24 -12.32 14.16
C GLN A 55 3.97 -11.73 13.51
N MET A 56 4.11 -10.87 12.50
CA MET A 56 2.98 -10.31 11.75
C MET A 56 2.21 -11.37 10.99
N PHE A 57 2.88 -12.35 10.35
CA PHE A 57 2.21 -13.49 9.71
C PHE A 57 1.43 -14.33 10.73
N ASP A 58 2.03 -14.61 11.87
CA ASP A 58 1.38 -15.44 12.91
C ASP A 58 0.19 -14.69 13.53
N ALA A 59 0.33 -13.39 13.76
CA ALA A 59 -0.76 -12.55 14.24
C ALA A 59 -1.90 -12.45 13.20
N SER A 60 -1.58 -12.30 11.92
CA SER A 60 -2.57 -12.26 10.85
C SER A 60 -3.35 -13.57 10.74
N ARG A 61 -2.68 -14.72 10.89
CA ARG A 61 -3.36 -16.04 10.95
C ARG A 61 -4.31 -16.15 12.13
N ARG A 62 -3.90 -15.67 13.33
CA ARG A 62 -4.80 -15.64 14.50
C ARG A 62 -6.00 -14.74 14.26
N MET A 63 -5.80 -13.54 13.70
CA MET A 63 -6.89 -12.62 13.36
C MET A 63 -7.87 -13.24 12.37
N ALA A 64 -7.37 -13.90 11.31
CA ALA A 64 -8.21 -14.62 10.36
C ALA A 64 -9.04 -15.72 11.03
N GLY A 65 -8.46 -16.45 11.99
CA GLY A 65 -9.16 -17.48 12.76
C GLY A 65 -10.31 -16.94 13.62
N TYR A 66 -10.20 -15.71 14.14
CA TYR A 66 -11.31 -15.06 14.85
C TYR A 66 -12.43 -14.64 13.90
N TRP A 67 -12.09 -14.22 12.69
CA TRP A 67 -13.07 -13.76 11.71
C TRP A 67 -13.82 -14.88 11.03
N GLU A 68 -13.10 -15.87 10.51
CA GLU A 68 -13.66 -16.98 9.73
C GLU A 68 -12.89 -18.28 10.04
N PRO A 69 -13.15 -18.93 11.20
CA PRO A 69 -12.34 -20.05 11.67
C PRO A 69 -12.35 -21.30 10.77
N GLU A 70 -13.39 -21.41 9.92
CA GLU A 70 -13.54 -22.56 9.00
C GLU A 70 -12.90 -22.32 7.63
N LYS A 71 -12.40 -21.11 7.38
CA LYS A 71 -11.76 -20.78 6.12
C LYS A 71 -10.24 -20.80 6.19
N ASP A 72 -9.62 -20.98 5.04
CA ASP A 72 -8.19 -20.75 4.90
C ASP A 72 -7.85 -19.31 5.34
N PRO A 73 -6.84 -19.12 6.21
CA PRO A 73 -6.46 -17.80 6.70
C PRO A 73 -6.09 -16.82 5.59
N TYR A 74 -5.47 -17.30 4.52
CA TYR A 74 -5.09 -16.44 3.40
C TYR A 74 -6.32 -15.94 2.63
N GLU A 75 -7.32 -16.79 2.37
CA GLU A 75 -8.58 -16.35 1.74
C GLU A 75 -9.36 -15.37 2.61
N THR A 76 -9.34 -15.60 3.93
CA THR A 76 -9.95 -14.64 4.87
C THR A 76 -9.26 -13.28 4.81
N MET A 77 -7.94 -13.25 4.81
CA MET A 77 -7.16 -12.02 4.70
C MET A 77 -7.37 -11.35 3.33
N LEU A 78 -7.37 -12.12 2.24
CA LEU A 78 -7.61 -11.64 0.88
C LEU A 78 -8.97 -10.91 0.77
N SER A 79 -10.01 -11.43 1.43
CA SER A 79 -11.34 -10.82 1.47
C SER A 79 -11.39 -9.46 2.17
N THR A 80 -10.30 -9.04 2.86
CA THR A 80 -10.20 -7.70 3.46
C THR A 80 -9.91 -6.62 2.43
N PHE A 81 -9.24 -6.99 1.35
CA PHE A 81 -8.90 -6.09 0.22
C PHE A 81 -10.05 -6.02 -0.78
N GLU A 82 -10.56 -7.17 -1.18
CA GLU A 82 -11.69 -7.27 -2.10
C GLU A 82 -12.68 -8.31 -1.59
N ARG A 83 -13.91 -7.87 -1.32
CA ARG A 83 -14.93 -8.73 -0.73
C ARG A 83 -15.30 -9.89 -1.65
N GLY A 84 -15.15 -11.10 -1.15
CA GLY A 84 -15.49 -12.33 -1.85
C GLY A 84 -14.46 -12.76 -2.88
N LEU A 85 -13.31 -12.07 -2.93
CA LEU A 85 -12.18 -12.49 -3.75
C LEU A 85 -11.62 -13.82 -3.21
N THR A 86 -11.40 -14.76 -4.09
CA THR A 86 -10.84 -16.09 -3.78
C THR A 86 -9.48 -16.28 -4.45
N VAL A 87 -8.67 -17.18 -3.90
CA VAL A 87 -7.38 -17.58 -4.51
C VAL A 87 -7.60 -18.08 -5.94
N ALA A 88 -8.63 -18.89 -6.18
CA ALA A 88 -8.94 -19.40 -7.51
C ALA A 88 -9.24 -18.29 -8.53
N GLN A 89 -9.92 -17.23 -8.11
CA GLN A 89 -10.16 -16.06 -8.98
C GLN A 89 -8.87 -15.29 -9.25
N CYS A 90 -8.02 -15.12 -8.24
CA CYS A 90 -6.70 -14.51 -8.40
C CYS A 90 -5.82 -15.32 -9.36
N ASP A 91 -5.78 -16.65 -9.20
CA ASP A 91 -4.99 -17.53 -10.05
C ASP A 91 -5.44 -17.46 -11.51
N ALA A 92 -6.75 -17.50 -11.76
CA ALA A 92 -7.30 -17.34 -13.11
C ALA A 92 -6.93 -15.99 -13.72
N PHE A 93 -7.08 -14.91 -12.96
CA PHE A 93 -6.74 -13.55 -13.40
C PHE A 93 -5.26 -13.40 -13.69
N PHE A 94 -4.39 -13.76 -12.74
CA PHE A 94 -2.95 -13.61 -12.88
C PHE A 94 -2.34 -14.55 -13.93
N SER A 95 -2.90 -15.73 -14.13
CA SER A 95 -2.49 -16.63 -15.21
C SER A 95 -2.76 -16.00 -16.56
N SER A 96 -3.97 -15.47 -16.77
CA SER A 96 -4.33 -14.76 -18.01
C SER A 96 -3.48 -13.49 -18.22
N LEU A 97 -3.23 -12.75 -17.14
CA LEU A 97 -2.39 -11.55 -17.19
C LEU A 97 -0.95 -11.90 -17.59
N ARG A 98 -0.36 -12.92 -16.96
CA ARG A 98 1.01 -13.39 -17.25
C ARG A 98 1.15 -13.83 -18.70
N GLU A 99 0.20 -14.61 -19.21
CA GLU A 99 0.20 -15.10 -20.60
C GLU A 99 0.25 -13.96 -21.62
N LYS A 100 -0.45 -12.85 -21.34
CA LYS A 100 -0.51 -11.71 -22.26
C LYS A 100 0.54 -10.65 -22.01
N LEU A 101 0.82 -10.35 -20.75
CA LEU A 101 1.68 -9.22 -20.38
C LEU A 101 3.17 -9.58 -20.50
N VAL A 102 3.57 -10.79 -20.15
CA VAL A 102 4.99 -11.18 -20.22
C VAL A 102 5.55 -11.09 -21.65
N PRO A 103 4.88 -11.64 -22.70
CA PRO A 103 5.34 -11.46 -24.07
C PRO A 103 5.37 -9.98 -24.51
N LEU A 104 4.40 -9.18 -24.06
CA LEU A 104 4.38 -7.74 -24.36
C LEU A 104 5.57 -7.02 -23.72
N ILE A 105 5.86 -7.29 -22.46
CA ILE A 105 7.03 -6.73 -21.77
C ILE A 105 8.31 -7.12 -22.50
N GLN A 106 8.45 -8.38 -22.89
CA GLN A 106 9.62 -8.85 -23.66
C GLN A 106 9.78 -8.10 -24.98
N GLN A 107 8.68 -7.87 -25.71
CA GLN A 107 8.70 -7.08 -26.94
C GLN A 107 9.10 -5.62 -26.69
N VAL A 108 8.55 -4.98 -25.66
CA VAL A 108 8.90 -3.60 -25.28
C VAL A 108 10.38 -3.53 -24.89
N THR A 109 10.85 -4.44 -24.06
CA THR A 109 12.25 -4.48 -23.60
C THR A 109 13.23 -4.70 -24.76
N ALA A 110 12.85 -5.53 -25.74
CA ALA A 110 13.67 -5.75 -26.94
C ALA A 110 13.83 -4.50 -27.83
N HIS A 111 13.05 -3.45 -27.56
CA HIS A 111 13.10 -2.18 -28.29
C HIS A 111 13.42 -1.00 -27.37
N ALA A 112 13.92 -1.26 -26.16
CA ALA A 112 14.23 -0.22 -25.17
C ALA A 112 15.31 0.76 -25.69
N ASP A 113 16.19 0.31 -26.57
CA ASP A 113 17.21 1.12 -27.26
C ASP A 113 16.62 2.26 -28.12
N ARG A 114 15.33 2.18 -28.45
CA ARG A 114 14.64 3.23 -29.22
C ARG A 114 14.12 4.39 -28.37
N VAL A 115 14.19 4.25 -27.07
CA VAL A 115 13.73 5.28 -26.13
C VAL A 115 14.94 5.94 -25.51
N ASP A 116 15.06 7.27 -25.70
CA ASP A 116 16.10 8.05 -25.04
C ASP A 116 15.68 8.27 -23.58
N ASP A 117 16.25 7.51 -22.66
CA ASP A 117 16.02 7.62 -21.23
C ASP A 117 17.10 8.43 -20.49
N ALA A 118 18.08 8.98 -21.20
CA ALA A 118 19.14 9.80 -20.64
C ALA A 118 18.65 10.93 -19.72
N PRO A 119 17.51 11.59 -19.99
CA PRO A 119 16.95 12.57 -19.04
C PRO A 119 16.60 11.99 -17.67
N LEU A 120 16.25 10.69 -17.58
CA LEU A 120 15.88 10.04 -16.32
C LEU A 120 17.07 9.68 -15.43
N HIS A 121 18.28 9.66 -16.04
CA HIS A 121 19.53 9.29 -15.35
C HIS A 121 20.37 10.52 -14.93
N ARG A 122 19.82 11.71 -15.04
CA ARG A 122 20.47 12.94 -14.57
C ARG A 122 20.33 13.09 -13.07
N ASN A 123 21.31 13.76 -12.49
CA ASN A 123 21.15 14.17 -11.09
C ASN A 123 20.16 15.34 -11.00
N TYR A 124 19.11 15.16 -10.23
CA TYR A 124 18.10 16.18 -9.93
C TYR A 124 18.12 16.50 -8.43
N PRO A 125 18.87 17.54 -8.00
CA PRO A 125 18.91 17.94 -6.60
C PRO A 125 17.50 18.13 -6.02
N VAL A 126 17.31 17.77 -4.74
CA VAL A 126 16.00 17.84 -4.05
C VAL A 126 15.35 19.22 -4.20
N ALA A 127 16.15 20.30 -4.16
CA ALA A 127 15.63 21.66 -4.35
C ALA A 127 14.96 21.86 -5.74
N ILE A 128 15.52 21.25 -6.77
CA ILE A 128 14.94 21.31 -8.14
C ILE A 128 13.69 20.42 -8.24
N GLN A 129 13.69 19.26 -7.58
CA GLN A 129 12.50 18.40 -7.55
C GLN A 129 11.34 19.11 -6.84
N ARG A 130 11.59 19.85 -5.76
CA ARG A 130 10.57 20.68 -5.09
C ARG A 130 10.01 21.77 -5.99
N GLN A 131 10.89 22.52 -6.69
CA GLN A 131 10.46 23.52 -7.66
C GLN A 131 9.62 22.91 -8.79
N PHE A 132 9.97 21.69 -9.23
CA PHE A 132 9.19 20.97 -10.21
C PHE A 132 7.80 20.57 -9.67
N SER A 133 7.72 20.12 -8.42
CA SER A 133 6.42 19.85 -7.77
C SER A 133 5.55 21.10 -7.72
N ASP A 134 6.12 22.25 -7.36
CA ASP A 134 5.42 23.53 -7.36
C ASP A 134 4.93 23.92 -8.77
N PHE A 135 5.80 23.75 -9.77
CA PHE A 135 5.44 23.99 -11.17
C PHE A 135 4.27 23.10 -11.64
N ILE A 136 4.28 21.80 -11.28
CA ILE A 136 3.18 20.90 -11.63
C ILE A 136 1.87 21.31 -10.94
N MET A 137 1.93 21.73 -9.67
CA MET A 137 0.75 22.24 -8.95
C MET A 137 0.16 23.46 -9.70
N ASP A 138 1.00 24.38 -10.15
CA ASP A 138 0.57 25.58 -10.89
C ASP A 138 -0.02 25.19 -12.26
N VAL A 139 0.63 24.30 -13.02
CA VAL A 139 0.14 23.83 -14.33
C VAL A 139 -1.21 23.10 -14.21
N MET A 140 -1.42 22.37 -13.12
CA MET A 140 -2.66 21.67 -12.85
C MET A 140 -3.75 22.54 -12.21
N ASP A 141 -3.46 23.83 -11.98
CA ASP A 141 -4.37 24.79 -11.32
C ASP A 141 -4.88 24.26 -9.96
N ILE A 142 -3.95 23.67 -9.19
CA ILE A 142 -4.27 23.13 -7.86
C ILE A 142 -4.31 24.28 -6.86
N ASP A 143 -5.47 24.49 -6.24
CA ASP A 143 -5.69 25.49 -5.22
C ASP A 143 -4.89 25.16 -3.95
N ARG A 144 -3.86 25.97 -3.66
CA ARG A 144 -2.95 25.79 -2.53
C ARG A 144 -3.56 26.17 -1.18
N ASP A 145 -4.70 26.86 -1.18
CA ASP A 145 -5.45 27.12 0.07
C ASP A 145 -6.20 25.85 0.52
N HIS A 146 -6.47 24.95 -0.43
CA HIS A 146 -7.19 23.70 -0.19
C HIS A 146 -6.32 22.44 -0.32
N CYS A 147 -5.11 22.55 -0.86
CA CYS A 147 -4.20 21.44 -1.07
C CYS A 147 -2.78 21.73 -0.59
N ILE A 148 -2.22 20.86 0.24
CA ILE A 148 -0.84 20.95 0.73
C ILE A 148 -0.02 19.74 0.27
N ILE A 149 1.26 19.96 -0.03
CA ILE A 149 2.24 18.89 -0.24
C ILE A 149 3.11 18.74 1.01
N GLY A 150 3.22 17.50 1.53
CA GLY A 150 4.14 17.10 2.57
C GLY A 150 5.13 16.05 2.05
N GLU A 151 6.12 15.71 2.87
CA GLU A 151 7.08 14.63 2.58
C GLU A 151 6.85 13.44 3.49
N THR A 152 6.99 12.22 2.94
CA THR A 152 6.87 10.97 3.68
C THR A 152 7.61 9.85 2.94
N GLU A 153 7.99 8.80 3.65
CA GLU A 153 8.58 7.59 3.07
C GLU A 153 7.65 6.87 2.07
N HIS A 154 6.34 6.91 2.29
CA HIS A 154 5.37 6.25 1.43
C HIS A 154 4.34 7.27 0.93
N PRO A 155 4.54 7.84 -0.28
CA PRO A 155 3.64 8.86 -0.83
C PRO A 155 2.20 8.40 -0.95
N PHE A 156 1.26 9.27 -0.59
CA PHE A 156 -0.18 9.03 -0.71
C PHE A 156 -0.95 10.35 -0.80
N THR A 157 -2.24 10.26 -1.09
CA THR A 157 -3.16 11.39 -1.05
C THR A 157 -4.29 11.10 -0.09
N THR A 158 -4.55 12.03 0.82
CA THR A 158 -5.68 11.98 1.75
C THR A 158 -6.62 13.14 1.49
N ASN A 159 -7.88 12.82 1.22
CA ASN A 159 -8.96 13.79 1.06
C ASN A 159 -9.81 13.79 2.34
N PHE A 160 -9.69 14.81 3.17
CA PHE A 160 -10.55 14.99 4.34
C PHE A 160 -11.87 15.65 3.96
N SER A 161 -11.83 16.60 3.05
CA SER A 161 -13.00 17.27 2.48
C SER A 161 -12.66 17.82 1.08
N ARG A 162 -13.62 18.50 0.47
CA ARG A 162 -13.39 19.23 -0.78
C ARG A 162 -12.32 20.32 -0.61
N ASP A 163 -12.22 20.90 0.60
CA ASP A 163 -11.39 22.06 0.91
C ASP A 163 -10.17 21.69 1.79
N ASP A 164 -9.89 20.38 1.98
CA ASP A 164 -8.70 19.88 2.68
C ASP A 164 -8.21 18.59 2.02
N VAL A 165 -7.25 18.75 1.12
CA VAL A 165 -6.55 17.67 0.42
C VAL A 165 -5.07 17.70 0.80
N ARG A 166 -4.50 16.56 1.15
CA ARG A 166 -3.10 16.44 1.54
C ARG A 166 -2.42 15.41 0.67
N ILE A 167 -1.48 15.88 -0.14
CA ILE A 167 -0.62 15.05 -1.00
C ILE A 167 0.72 14.89 -0.29
N THR A 168 1.25 13.69 -0.26
CA THR A 168 2.60 13.46 0.20
C THR A 168 3.46 12.93 -0.93
N THR A 169 4.73 13.27 -0.90
CA THR A 169 5.75 12.84 -1.87
C THR A 169 7.03 12.47 -1.16
N HIS A 170 7.96 11.85 -1.88
CA HIS A 170 9.30 11.56 -1.42
C HIS A 170 10.30 12.06 -2.45
N TYR A 171 11.32 12.79 -2.00
CA TYR A 171 12.39 13.31 -2.85
C TYR A 171 13.68 12.54 -2.62
N PHE A 172 14.31 12.09 -3.69
CA PHE A 172 15.61 11.42 -3.66
C PHE A 172 16.69 12.32 -4.29
N ALA A 173 17.86 12.37 -3.64
CA ALA A 173 19.03 13.05 -4.17
C ALA A 173 19.85 12.11 -5.07
#